data_9a56d308cce9ae398884a0a53ef40586
#
_entry.id   9a56d308cce9ae398884a0a53ef40586
#
_cell.length_a   1.000
_cell.length_b   1.000
_cell.length_c   1.000
_cell.angle_alpha   90.00
_cell.angle_beta   90.00
_cell.angle_gamma   90.00
#
_symmetry.space_group_name_H-M   'P 1'
#
loop_
_entity.id
_entity.type
_entity.pdbx_description
1 polymer ?
#
loop_
_entity_poly.entity_id
_entity_poly.type
_entity_poly.pdbx_seq_one_letter_code
_entity_poly.pdbx_strand_id
1 'polypeptide(L)'
;SNDYTVTNKWGYMGKYQFGKSTLRGLGFKWTRKEFLNTPQFQEEAMLALLLHNKEKLQMYIDLFDGKVVNGNLITESGILAAAHLGGQGSVKRYFKNGRVFKDAYGTKITSYMELFSGYDIKLN
;
A
#
# COMPACT_ATOMS: atom_id res chain seq x y z
N SER A 1 1.84 -11.98 7.25
CA SER A 1 2.21 -12.19 8.63
C SER A 1 1.66 -11.09 9.53
N ASN A 2 1.23 -11.45 10.74
CA ASN A 2 0.79 -10.49 11.75
C ASN A 2 1.90 -10.12 12.73
N ASP A 3 3.14 -10.48 12.40
CA ASP A 3 4.27 -10.24 13.29
C ASP A 3 4.81 -8.81 13.12
N TYR A 4 4.77 -8.07 14.21
CA TYR A 4 5.27 -6.70 14.24
C TYR A 4 6.80 -6.61 14.29
N THR A 5 7.50 -7.69 14.61
CA THR A 5 8.95 -7.66 14.87
C THR A 5 9.81 -8.11 13.70
N VAL A 6 9.21 -8.54 12.61
CA VAL A 6 9.94 -9.08 11.46
C VAL A 6 10.58 -7.99 10.61
N THR A 7 11.74 -8.28 10.07
CA THR A 7 12.40 -7.44 9.05
C THR A 7 12.85 -8.37 7.94
N ASN A 8 12.54 -8.02 6.69
CA ASN A 8 12.97 -8.85 5.56
C ASN A 8 14.42 -8.53 5.15
N LYS A 9 14.94 -9.29 4.19
CA LYS A 9 16.34 -9.14 3.76
C LYS A 9 16.64 -7.79 3.08
N TRP A 10 15.61 -7.05 2.66
CA TRP A 10 15.78 -5.73 2.08
C TRP A 10 15.55 -4.60 3.08
N GLY A 11 15.34 -4.93 4.36
CA GLY A 11 15.17 -3.94 5.43
C GLY A 11 13.76 -3.43 5.64
N TYR A 12 12.76 -4.02 4.99
CA TYR A 12 11.35 -3.66 5.25
C TYR A 12 10.90 -4.23 6.58
N MET A 13 10.16 -3.43 7.35
CA MET A 13 9.93 -3.65 8.77
C MET A 13 8.49 -3.95 9.12
N GLY A 14 8.30 -4.92 10.02
CA GLY A 14 7.07 -5.14 10.76
C GLY A 14 5.94 -5.80 10.00
N LYS A 15 4.77 -5.72 10.59
CA LYS A 15 3.55 -6.34 10.08
C LYS A 15 3.23 -5.94 8.64
N TYR A 16 3.45 -4.67 8.31
CA TYR A 16 3.09 -4.11 7.00
C TYR A 16 4.30 -3.91 6.09
N GLN A 17 5.48 -4.32 6.52
CA GLN A 17 6.72 -4.25 5.73
C GLN A 17 7.02 -2.83 5.24
N PHE A 18 7.10 -1.90 6.16
CA PHE A 18 7.44 -0.51 5.86
C PHE A 18 8.93 -0.32 5.57
N GLY A 19 9.21 0.43 4.52
CA GLY A 19 10.55 0.96 4.26
C GLY A 19 10.79 2.23 5.06
N LYS A 20 12.05 2.47 5.40
CA LYS A 20 12.45 3.64 6.17
C LYS A 20 12.15 4.95 5.47
N SER A 21 12.37 4.99 4.15
CA SER A 21 12.10 6.18 3.33
C SER A 21 10.61 6.53 3.31
N THR A 22 9.73 5.54 3.27
CA THR A 22 8.29 5.76 3.31
C THR A 22 7.88 6.39 4.64
N LEU A 23 8.40 5.88 5.76
CA LEU A 23 8.13 6.44 7.08
C LEU A 23 8.56 7.91 7.18
N ARG A 24 9.75 8.21 6.68
CA ARG A 24 10.26 9.58 6.69
C ARG A 24 9.45 10.50 5.77
N GLY A 25 9.02 10.00 4.63
CA GLY A 25 8.14 10.73 3.72
C GLY A 25 6.79 11.08 4.35
N LEU A 26 6.33 10.25 5.28
CA LEU A 26 5.09 10.49 6.05
C LEU A 26 5.33 11.38 7.29
N GLY A 27 6.58 11.77 7.54
CA GLY A 27 6.91 12.64 8.66
C GLY A 27 7.31 11.93 9.95
N PHE A 28 7.44 10.62 9.93
CA PHE A 28 7.81 9.84 11.10
C PHE A 28 9.33 9.69 11.20
N LYS A 29 9.87 9.83 12.41
CA LYS A 29 11.31 9.79 12.66
C LYS A 29 11.72 8.70 13.63
N TRP A 30 10.91 7.70 13.82
CA TRP A 30 11.23 6.57 14.70
C TRP A 30 12.48 5.83 14.24
N THR A 31 13.25 5.32 15.22
CA THR A 31 14.32 4.37 14.92
C THR A 31 13.71 3.03 14.55
N ARG A 32 14.50 2.17 13.90
CA ARG A 32 14.07 0.80 13.60
C ARG A 32 13.61 0.07 14.85
N LYS A 33 14.40 0.19 15.94
CA LYS A 33 14.10 -0.46 17.21
C LYS A 33 12.77 0.03 17.78
N GLU A 34 12.54 1.33 17.79
CA GLU A 34 11.28 1.92 18.26
C GLU A 34 10.11 1.40 17.44
N PHE A 35 10.24 1.41 16.12
CA PHE A 35 9.18 1.00 15.21
C PHE A 35 8.80 -0.48 15.40
N LEU A 36 9.81 -1.36 15.45
CA LEU A 36 9.59 -2.80 15.60
C LEU A 36 9.04 -3.17 16.97
N ASN A 37 9.34 -2.40 18.01
CA ASN A 37 8.93 -2.71 19.37
C ASN A 37 7.65 -1.99 19.82
N THR A 38 7.06 -1.17 18.94
CA THR A 38 5.86 -0.39 19.29
C THR A 38 4.77 -0.63 18.23
N PRO A 39 3.95 -1.68 18.39
CA PRO A 39 2.89 -1.98 17.42
C PRO A 39 2.00 -0.80 17.05
N GLN A 40 1.73 0.09 18.00
CA GLN A 40 0.90 1.28 17.76
C GLN A 40 1.52 2.20 16.70
N PHE A 41 2.86 2.30 16.63
CA PHE A 41 3.55 3.08 15.61
C PHE A 41 3.30 2.49 14.22
N GLN A 42 3.28 1.16 14.11
CA GLN A 42 3.04 0.49 12.85
C GLN A 42 1.60 0.69 12.36
N GLU A 43 0.64 0.63 13.26
CA GLU A 43 -0.76 0.89 12.91
C GLU A 43 -0.97 2.36 12.54
N GLU A 44 -0.33 3.28 13.26
CA GLU A 44 -0.40 4.71 12.95
C GLU A 44 0.19 5.00 11.56
N ALA A 45 1.34 4.41 11.26
CA ALA A 45 2.00 4.57 9.97
C ALA A 45 1.13 4.03 8.83
N MET A 46 0.49 2.88 9.04
CA MET A 46 -0.39 2.28 8.02
C MET A 46 -1.61 3.16 7.76
N LEU A 47 -2.23 3.69 8.81
CA LEU A 47 -3.35 4.62 8.63
C LEU A 47 -2.91 5.88 7.88
N ALA A 48 -1.77 6.45 8.25
CA ALA A 48 -1.23 7.65 7.58
C ALA A 48 -0.95 7.38 6.10
N LEU A 49 -0.40 6.21 5.78
CA LEU A 49 -0.11 5.84 4.39
C LEU A 49 -1.40 5.67 3.58
N LEU A 50 -2.39 4.98 4.14
CA LEU A 50 -3.68 4.79 3.47
C LEU A 50 -4.36 6.12 3.18
N LEU A 51 -4.38 7.02 4.16
CA LEU A 51 -4.96 8.35 3.98
C LEU A 51 -4.21 9.16 2.93
N HIS A 52 -2.89 9.13 2.96
CA HIS A 52 -2.05 9.81 1.98
C HIS A 52 -2.31 9.27 0.57
N ASN A 53 -2.32 7.95 0.41
CA ASN A 53 -2.54 7.32 -0.89
C ASN A 53 -3.97 7.56 -1.38
N LYS A 54 -4.96 7.53 -0.49
CA LYS A 54 -6.35 7.82 -0.85
C LYS A 54 -6.47 9.23 -1.41
N GLU A 55 -5.87 10.22 -0.76
CA GLU A 55 -5.86 11.60 -1.23
C GLU A 55 -5.23 11.71 -2.63
N LYS A 56 -4.07 11.09 -2.82
CA LYS A 56 -3.33 11.15 -4.09
C LYS A 56 -3.98 10.37 -5.23
N LEU A 57 -4.78 9.36 -4.90
CA LEU A 57 -5.40 8.47 -5.88
C LEU A 57 -6.91 8.66 -5.99
N GLN A 58 -7.47 9.67 -5.35
CA GLN A 58 -8.93 9.87 -5.29
C GLN A 58 -9.56 9.95 -6.69
N MET A 59 -8.89 10.61 -7.62
CA MET A 59 -9.38 10.70 -9.00
C MET A 59 -9.54 9.32 -9.65
N TYR A 60 -8.56 8.44 -9.44
CA TYR A 60 -8.60 7.09 -10.00
C TYR A 60 -9.63 6.21 -9.28
N ILE A 61 -9.78 6.40 -7.98
CA ILE A 61 -10.83 5.70 -7.21
C ILE A 61 -12.20 6.11 -7.75
N ASP A 62 -12.44 7.40 -7.92
CA ASP A 62 -13.73 7.89 -8.41
C ASP A 62 -14.04 7.41 -9.83
N LEU A 63 -13.01 7.33 -10.69
CA LEU A 63 -13.18 6.91 -12.07
C LEU A 63 -13.37 5.40 -12.22
N PHE A 64 -12.71 4.59 -11.41
CA PHE A 64 -12.58 3.16 -11.69
C PHE A 64 -13.18 2.24 -10.63
N ASP A 65 -13.55 2.74 -9.46
CA ASP A 65 -14.14 1.88 -8.42
C ASP A 65 -15.39 1.17 -8.94
N GLY A 66 -15.41 -0.14 -8.81
CA GLY A 66 -16.51 -0.98 -9.29
C GLY A 66 -16.45 -1.35 -10.77
N LYS A 67 -15.44 -0.88 -11.50
CA LYS A 67 -15.29 -1.17 -12.93
C LYS A 67 -14.26 -2.27 -13.16
N VAL A 68 -14.34 -2.91 -14.33
CA VAL A 68 -13.37 -3.91 -14.77
C VAL A 68 -12.41 -3.25 -15.74
N VAL A 69 -11.12 -3.28 -15.43
CA VAL A 69 -10.05 -2.72 -16.27
C VAL A 69 -9.05 -3.85 -16.59
N ASN A 70 -8.83 -4.11 -17.87
CA ASN A 70 -7.95 -5.18 -18.34
C ASN A 70 -8.24 -6.53 -17.66
N GLY A 71 -9.54 -6.85 -17.49
CA GLY A 71 -9.98 -8.08 -16.86
C GLY A 71 -9.94 -8.10 -15.34
N ASN A 72 -9.54 -7.03 -14.69
CA ASN A 72 -9.45 -6.93 -13.23
C ASN A 72 -10.55 -6.04 -12.67
N LEU A 73 -11.29 -6.52 -11.68
CA LEU A 73 -12.24 -5.69 -10.94
C LEU A 73 -11.46 -4.70 -10.08
N ILE A 74 -11.75 -3.43 -10.27
CA ILE A 74 -11.10 -2.35 -9.53
C ILE A 74 -11.97 -1.94 -8.34
N THR A 75 -11.36 -1.86 -7.16
CA THR A 75 -12.01 -1.40 -5.94
C THR A 75 -11.09 -0.44 -5.20
N GLU A 76 -11.67 0.43 -4.37
CA GLU A 76 -10.87 1.34 -3.55
C GLU A 76 -9.85 0.57 -2.70
N SER A 77 -10.28 -0.50 -2.03
CA SER A 77 -9.37 -1.30 -1.20
C SER A 77 -8.24 -1.92 -2.01
N GLY A 78 -8.54 -2.41 -3.22
CA GLY A 78 -7.54 -2.96 -4.13
C GLY A 78 -6.54 -1.92 -4.59
N ILE A 79 -7.01 -0.72 -4.93
CA ILE A 79 -6.14 0.41 -5.33
C ILE A 79 -5.19 0.77 -4.19
N LEU A 80 -5.70 0.89 -2.97
CA LEU A 80 -4.89 1.29 -1.82
C LEU A 80 -3.88 0.21 -1.42
N ALA A 81 -4.26 -1.07 -1.52
CA ALA A 81 -3.34 -2.19 -1.29
C ALA A 81 -2.22 -2.20 -2.34
N ALA A 82 -2.56 -1.99 -3.61
CA ALA A 82 -1.59 -1.91 -4.69
C ALA A 82 -0.62 -0.73 -4.50
N ALA A 83 -1.14 0.41 -4.03
CA ALA A 83 -0.31 1.58 -3.74
C ALA A 83 0.65 1.34 -2.57
N HIS A 84 0.23 0.56 -1.58
CA HIS A 84 1.13 0.17 -0.49
C HIS A 84 2.28 -0.70 -1.01
N LEU A 85 1.98 -1.62 -1.92
CA LEU A 85 2.99 -2.52 -2.48
C LEU A 85 3.97 -1.79 -3.40
N GLY A 86 3.45 -1.06 -4.37
CA GLY A 86 4.25 -0.51 -5.47
C GLY A 86 4.35 1.02 -5.49
N GLY A 87 3.72 1.70 -4.54
CA GLY A 87 3.64 3.15 -4.52
C GLY A 87 2.53 3.70 -5.42
N GLN A 88 2.11 4.92 -5.14
CA GLN A 88 1.04 5.58 -5.92
C GLN A 88 1.40 5.75 -7.39
N GLY A 89 2.68 5.97 -7.68
CA GLY A 89 3.14 6.12 -9.06
C GLY A 89 2.93 4.87 -9.90
N SER A 90 3.11 3.69 -9.31
CA SER A 90 2.87 2.41 -10.00
C SER A 90 1.40 2.22 -10.35
N VAL A 91 0.50 2.60 -9.44
CA VAL A 91 -0.94 2.53 -9.66
C VAL A 91 -1.34 3.50 -10.79
N LYS A 92 -0.82 4.72 -10.76
CA LYS A 92 -1.09 5.71 -11.81
C LYS A 92 -0.62 5.23 -13.18
N ARG A 93 0.56 4.63 -13.26
CA ARG A 93 1.09 4.08 -14.53
C ARG A 93 0.22 2.94 -15.05
N TYR A 94 -0.28 2.09 -14.15
CA TYR A 94 -1.19 1.02 -14.54
C TYR A 94 -2.45 1.57 -15.22
N PHE A 95 -3.09 2.58 -14.63
CA PHE A 95 -4.31 3.16 -15.21
C PHE A 95 -4.03 3.96 -16.48
N LYS A 96 -2.87 4.59 -16.59
CA LYS A 96 -2.52 5.40 -17.78
C LYS A 96 -2.10 4.57 -18.98
N ASN A 97 -1.34 3.49 -18.78
CA ASN A 97 -0.74 2.75 -19.91
C ASN A 97 -0.70 1.24 -19.72
N GLY A 98 -1.36 0.70 -18.71
CA GLY A 98 -1.42 -0.74 -18.48
C GLY A 98 -0.16 -1.37 -17.90
N ARG A 99 0.84 -0.56 -17.51
CA ARG A 99 2.09 -1.09 -16.97
C ARG A 99 1.87 -1.71 -15.59
N VAL A 100 2.24 -2.99 -15.44
CA VAL A 100 2.08 -3.73 -14.20
C VAL A 100 3.39 -3.76 -13.44
N PHE A 101 3.41 -3.14 -12.25
CA PHE A 101 4.57 -3.18 -11.34
C PHE A 101 4.63 -4.54 -10.63
N LYS A 102 5.85 -5.02 -10.39
CA LYS A 102 6.13 -6.19 -9.55
C LYS A 102 7.09 -5.77 -8.44
N ASP A 103 6.87 -6.30 -7.23
CA ASP A 103 7.80 -6.08 -6.13
C ASP A 103 9.03 -7.00 -6.26
N ALA A 104 9.93 -6.96 -5.26
CA ALA A 104 11.14 -7.76 -5.25
C ALA A 104 10.87 -9.27 -5.18
N TYR A 105 9.69 -9.68 -4.72
CA TYR A 105 9.27 -11.08 -4.68
C TYR A 105 8.49 -11.51 -5.92
N GLY A 106 8.33 -10.62 -6.90
CA GLY A 106 7.58 -10.89 -8.11
C GLY A 106 6.06 -10.72 -7.97
N THR A 107 5.58 -10.17 -6.87
CA THR A 107 4.15 -9.93 -6.65
C THR A 107 3.71 -8.72 -7.48
N LYS A 108 2.67 -8.92 -8.28
CA LYS A 108 2.12 -7.87 -9.15
C LYS A 108 1.10 -7.03 -8.40
N ILE A 109 1.02 -5.73 -8.72
CA ILE A 109 -0.01 -4.85 -8.15
C ILE A 109 -1.41 -5.34 -8.50
N THR A 110 -1.60 -5.94 -9.68
CA THR A 110 -2.91 -6.51 -10.08
C THR A 110 -3.32 -7.67 -9.19
N SER A 111 -2.36 -8.48 -8.72
CA SER A 111 -2.63 -9.54 -7.75
C SER A 111 -3.10 -8.97 -6.41
N TYR A 112 -2.51 -7.85 -5.97
CA TYR A 112 -2.94 -7.16 -4.77
C TYR A 112 -4.33 -6.55 -4.92
N MET A 113 -4.62 -5.96 -6.07
CA MET A 113 -5.96 -5.43 -6.37
C MET A 113 -7.02 -6.51 -6.26
N GLU A 114 -6.76 -7.69 -6.80
CA GLU A 114 -7.67 -8.83 -6.74
C GLU A 114 -7.82 -9.36 -5.32
N LEU A 115 -6.70 -9.57 -4.61
CA LEU A 115 -6.68 -10.13 -3.27
C LEU A 115 -7.44 -9.26 -2.26
N PHE A 116 -7.32 -7.95 -2.39
CA PHE A 116 -7.95 -6.98 -1.47
C PHE A 116 -9.20 -6.33 -2.03
N SER A 117 -9.77 -6.93 -3.09
CA SER A 117 -10.96 -6.41 -3.76
C SER A 117 -12.16 -6.39 -2.82
N GLY A 118 -12.81 -5.24 -2.73
CA GLY A 118 -14.09 -5.11 -2.05
C GLY A 118 -14.05 -5.03 -0.52
N TYR A 119 -12.87 -4.96 0.09
CA TYR A 119 -12.79 -4.72 1.52
C TYR A 119 -13.26 -3.30 1.84
N ASP A 120 -14.02 -3.16 2.92
CA ASP A 120 -14.48 -1.87 3.39
C ASP A 120 -13.35 -1.20 4.19
N ILE A 121 -12.82 -0.12 3.65
CA ILE A 121 -11.75 0.64 4.31
C ILE A 121 -12.38 1.84 4.99
N LYS A 122 -12.40 1.83 6.32
CA LYS A 122 -12.94 2.93 7.13
C LYS A 122 -11.80 3.85 7.53
N LEU A 123 -11.65 4.92 6.76
CA LEU A 123 -10.64 5.95 6.99
C LEU A 123 -11.36 7.19 7.55
N ASN A 124 -11.32 7.32 8.85
CA ASN A 124 -11.91 8.48 9.53
C ASN A 124 -10.88 9.57 9.75
#